data_dcf52a1350cefa1a4e7db0c09416beb6
#
_entry.id   dcf52a1350cefa1a4e7db0c09416beb6
#
_cell.length_a   1.000
_cell.length_b   1.000
_cell.length_c   1.000
_cell.angle_alpha   90.00
_cell.angle_beta   90.00
_cell.angle_gamma   90.00
#
_symmetry.space_group_name_H-M   'P 1'
#
loop_
_entity.id
_entity.type
_entity.pdbx_description
1 polymer ?
#
loop_
_entity_poly.entity_id
_entity_poly.type
_entity_poly.pdbx_seq_one_letter_code
_entity_poly.pdbx_strand_id
1 'polypeptide(L)'
;MAHRYENNEFFLADSIRFADSLKRVTPGGKVVYGGGGIMPDLFVPADTTDVTRYFLEVVGRNILYRYTIEYADRHRDALNAVETLDDLQALLAADKRLVDDFVAYAARKGVAPRRADIARSRRLIEAQLKAYIGRNTRLEDTGFYANIYPVDNVIVRAIEILNNTQQDD
;
A
#
# COMPACT_ATOMS: atom_id res chain seq x y z
N MET A 1 -15.69 0.54 14.41
CA MET A 1 -14.31 0.45 13.89
C MET A 1 -13.25 0.72 14.96
N ALA A 2 -13.36 1.74 15.80
CA ALA A 2 -12.38 2.04 16.85
C ALA A 2 -12.03 0.84 17.75
N HIS A 3 -13.03 0.09 18.24
CA HIS A 3 -12.87 -1.08 19.08
C HIS A 3 -11.97 -2.20 18.48
N ARG A 4 -11.94 -2.36 17.16
CA ARG A 4 -11.12 -3.36 16.48
C ARG A 4 -9.63 -2.99 16.45
N TYR A 5 -9.33 -1.69 16.38
CA TYR A 5 -7.95 -1.20 16.52
C TYR A 5 -7.43 -1.36 17.96
N GLU A 6 -8.26 -1.07 18.96
CA GLU A 6 -7.92 -1.22 20.38
C GLU A 6 -7.62 -2.68 20.75
N ASN A 7 -8.28 -3.63 20.08
CA ASN A 7 -8.13 -5.08 20.32
C ASN A 7 -7.05 -5.74 19.44
N ASN A 8 -6.29 -4.99 18.66
CA ASN A 8 -5.29 -5.52 17.71
C ASN A 8 -5.83 -6.54 16.69
N GLU A 9 -7.13 -6.49 16.36
CA GLU A 9 -7.79 -7.45 15.46
C GLU A 9 -7.25 -7.43 14.02
N PHE A 10 -6.54 -6.37 13.61
CA PHE A 10 -5.90 -6.26 12.31
C PHE A 10 -4.49 -6.86 12.28
N PHE A 11 -3.91 -7.17 13.43
CA PHE A 11 -2.53 -7.64 13.55
C PHE A 11 -2.42 -9.08 14.06
N LEU A 12 -3.44 -9.58 14.76
CA LEU A 12 -3.42 -10.91 15.37
C LEU A 12 -4.73 -11.65 15.06
N ALA A 13 -4.65 -12.80 14.38
CA ALA A 13 -5.80 -13.65 14.07
C ALA A 13 -6.57 -14.06 15.33
N ASP A 14 -5.84 -14.40 16.41
CA ASP A 14 -6.41 -14.87 17.68
C ASP A 14 -7.13 -13.78 18.49
N SER A 15 -6.98 -12.50 18.11
CA SER A 15 -7.69 -11.40 18.77
C SER A 15 -9.11 -11.19 18.26
N ILE A 16 -9.48 -11.83 17.14
CA ILE A 16 -10.81 -11.75 16.56
C ILE A 16 -11.76 -12.65 17.34
N ARG A 17 -12.59 -12.06 18.19
CA ARG A 17 -13.62 -12.79 18.97
C ARG A 17 -15.00 -12.52 18.38
N PHE A 18 -15.70 -13.60 18.05
CA PHE A 18 -17.10 -13.55 17.66
C PHE A 18 -17.97 -14.10 18.79
N ALA A 19 -19.10 -13.42 19.06
CA ALA A 19 -20.08 -13.97 19.97
C ALA A 19 -20.77 -15.17 19.33
N ASP A 20 -20.86 -16.30 20.03
CA ASP A 20 -21.52 -17.52 19.53
C ASP A 20 -22.99 -17.27 19.13
N SER A 21 -23.63 -16.30 19.74
CA SER A 21 -24.99 -15.86 19.40
C SER A 21 -25.14 -15.33 17.97
N LEU A 22 -24.04 -14.92 17.34
CA LEU A 22 -24.00 -14.39 15.97
C LEU A 22 -23.66 -15.47 14.92
N LYS A 23 -23.38 -16.69 15.37
CA LYS A 23 -23.06 -17.82 14.49
C LYS A 23 -24.27 -18.20 13.62
N ARG A 24 -24.03 -18.39 12.34
CA ARG A 24 -25.00 -18.88 11.34
C ARG A 24 -24.33 -19.92 10.47
N VAL A 25 -25.12 -20.81 9.91
CA VAL A 25 -24.66 -21.83 8.96
C VAL A 25 -25.34 -21.56 7.62
N THR A 26 -24.55 -21.45 6.55
CA THR A 26 -25.08 -21.30 5.19
C THR A 26 -25.71 -22.61 4.70
N PRO A 27 -26.55 -22.59 3.65
CA PRO A 27 -27.10 -23.83 3.06
C PRO A 27 -26.02 -24.83 2.61
N GLY A 28 -24.81 -24.35 2.27
CA GLY A 28 -23.65 -25.19 1.94
C GLY A 28 -22.84 -25.68 3.16
N GLY A 29 -23.32 -25.49 4.40
CA GLY A 29 -22.67 -25.96 5.61
C GLY A 29 -21.53 -25.08 6.15
N LYS A 30 -21.21 -23.96 5.50
CA LYS A 30 -20.16 -23.03 5.95
C LYS A 30 -20.64 -22.20 7.16
N VAL A 31 -19.85 -22.16 8.22
CA VAL A 31 -20.10 -21.31 9.38
C VAL A 31 -19.74 -19.87 9.06
N VAL A 32 -20.68 -18.96 9.33
CA VAL A 32 -20.48 -17.49 9.18
C VAL A 32 -20.96 -16.79 10.46
N TYR A 33 -20.44 -15.62 10.73
CA TYR A 33 -20.82 -14.81 11.88
C TYR A 33 -21.47 -13.52 11.43
N GLY A 34 -22.64 -13.20 11.97
CA GLY A 34 -23.35 -11.95 11.73
C GLY A 34 -22.79 -10.79 12.57
N GLY A 35 -23.18 -9.56 12.22
CA GLY A 35 -22.97 -8.37 13.08
C GLY A 35 -21.61 -7.68 12.98
N GLY A 36 -20.61 -8.23 12.26
CA GLY A 36 -19.26 -7.66 12.22
C GLY A 36 -18.58 -7.62 10.85
N GLY A 37 -19.30 -7.90 9.77
CA GLY A 37 -18.74 -8.05 8.43
C GLY A 37 -18.50 -9.52 8.07
N ILE A 38 -17.81 -9.75 6.95
CA ILE A 38 -17.50 -11.10 6.45
C ILE A 38 -16.13 -11.50 7.01
N MET A 39 -16.08 -12.65 7.67
CA MET A 39 -14.81 -13.25 8.12
C MET A 39 -14.04 -13.77 6.91
N PRO A 40 -12.78 -13.39 6.73
CA PRO A 40 -11.95 -13.96 5.67
C PRO A 40 -11.63 -15.43 5.97
N ASP A 41 -11.51 -16.24 4.92
CA ASP A 41 -11.09 -17.64 5.04
C ASP A 41 -9.61 -17.76 5.44
N LEU A 42 -8.81 -16.78 5.04
CA LEU A 42 -7.40 -16.65 5.43
C LEU A 42 -7.15 -15.26 6.01
N PHE A 43 -6.66 -15.23 7.23
CA PHE A 43 -6.21 -14.00 7.85
C PHE A 43 -4.76 -13.71 7.46
N VAL A 44 -4.51 -12.51 6.90
CA VAL A 44 -3.18 -12.01 6.61
C VAL A 44 -2.94 -10.76 7.45
N PRO A 45 -2.05 -10.81 8.46
CA PRO A 45 -1.77 -9.66 9.29
C PRO A 45 -1.11 -8.54 8.47
N ALA A 46 -1.40 -7.29 8.80
CA ALA A 46 -0.73 -6.16 8.17
C ALA A 46 0.77 -6.20 8.47
N ASP A 47 1.60 -6.16 7.43
CA ASP A 47 3.05 -6.07 7.58
C ASP A 47 3.45 -4.62 7.92
N THR A 48 3.93 -4.42 9.14
CA THR A 48 4.44 -3.13 9.61
C THR A 48 5.96 -3.10 9.72
N THR A 49 6.65 -4.14 9.24
CA THR A 49 8.11 -4.31 9.41
C THR A 49 8.89 -3.11 8.88
N ASP A 50 8.51 -2.60 7.72
CA ASP A 50 9.18 -1.47 7.06
C ASP A 50 8.56 -0.10 7.40
N VAL A 51 7.55 -0.06 8.29
CA VAL A 51 6.91 1.17 8.73
C VAL A 51 7.74 1.83 9.84
N THR A 52 8.50 2.87 9.48
CA THR A 52 9.34 3.60 10.42
C THR A 52 8.71 4.92 10.85
N ARG A 53 9.28 5.54 11.89
CA ARG A 53 8.84 6.86 12.35
C ARG A 53 8.98 7.92 11.24
N TYR A 54 10.07 7.87 10.46
CA TYR A 54 10.25 8.79 9.33
C TYR A 54 9.13 8.62 8.29
N PHE A 55 8.81 7.38 7.94
CA PHE A 55 7.74 7.07 6.99
C PHE A 55 6.38 7.60 7.49
N LEU A 56 6.02 7.30 8.73
CA LEU A 56 4.78 7.80 9.33
C LEU A 56 4.70 9.32 9.36
N GLU A 57 5.82 9.99 9.63
CA GLU A 57 5.88 11.46 9.67
C GLU A 57 5.68 12.09 8.29
N VAL A 58 6.34 11.59 7.24
CA VAL A 58 6.19 12.14 5.88
C VAL A 58 4.81 11.86 5.29
N VAL A 59 4.20 10.72 5.61
CA VAL A 59 2.83 10.38 5.20
C VAL A 59 1.82 11.19 6.00
N GLY A 60 1.89 11.18 7.33
CA GLY A 60 0.94 11.86 8.22
C GLY A 60 0.92 13.37 8.05
N ARG A 61 2.05 13.99 7.69
CA ARG A 61 2.14 15.42 7.35
C ARG A 61 1.84 15.71 5.87
N ASN A 62 1.42 14.71 5.11
CA ASN A 62 1.08 14.80 3.69
C ASN A 62 2.22 15.31 2.79
N ILE A 63 3.48 15.16 3.25
CA ILE A 63 4.67 15.67 2.54
C ILE A 63 4.94 14.85 1.29
N LEU A 64 4.77 13.53 1.38
CA LEU A 64 4.94 12.61 0.26
C LEU A 64 4.00 12.97 -0.90
N TYR A 65 2.71 13.12 -0.61
CA TYR A 65 1.71 13.48 -1.62
C TYR A 65 2.02 14.86 -2.27
N ARG A 66 2.36 15.87 -1.46
CA ARG A 66 2.71 17.20 -1.99
C ARG A 66 3.92 17.16 -2.92
N TYR A 67 4.93 16.36 -2.58
CA TYR A 67 6.09 16.17 -3.45
C TYR A 67 5.69 15.61 -4.81
N THR A 68 4.79 14.62 -4.83
CA THR A 68 4.37 13.98 -6.09
C THR A 68 3.57 14.92 -6.98
N ILE A 69 2.79 15.86 -6.42
CA ILE A 69 2.14 16.91 -7.20
C ILE A 69 3.18 17.87 -7.81
N GLU A 70 4.14 18.35 -7.02
CA GLU A 70 5.21 19.22 -7.53
C GLU A 70 6.11 18.49 -8.57
N TYR A 71 6.30 17.16 -8.39
CA TYR A 71 6.98 16.31 -9.37
C TYR A 71 6.18 16.25 -10.68
N ALA A 72 4.88 15.96 -10.59
CA ALA A 72 4.01 15.86 -11.74
C ALA A 72 3.96 17.19 -12.54
N ASP A 73 3.92 18.33 -11.86
CA ASP A 73 3.96 19.64 -12.51
C ASP A 73 5.26 19.87 -13.29
N ARG A 74 6.39 19.45 -12.73
CA ARG A 74 7.71 19.62 -13.38
C ARG A 74 7.93 18.65 -14.55
N HIS A 75 7.26 17.49 -14.55
CA HIS A 75 7.43 16.43 -15.56
C HIS A 75 6.17 16.22 -16.39
N ARG A 76 5.30 17.23 -16.46
CA ARG A 76 3.96 17.13 -17.06
C ARG A 76 3.95 16.56 -18.47
N ASP A 77 4.87 17.01 -19.33
CA ASP A 77 4.92 16.54 -20.73
C ASP A 77 5.26 15.04 -20.79
N ALA A 78 6.24 14.60 -20.01
CA ALA A 78 6.63 13.19 -19.94
C ALA A 78 5.51 12.31 -19.36
N LEU A 79 4.80 12.79 -18.32
CA LEU A 79 3.68 12.05 -17.73
C LEU A 79 2.46 12.01 -18.66
N ASN A 80 2.20 13.06 -19.42
CA ASN A 80 1.12 13.07 -20.41
C ASN A 80 1.40 12.15 -21.61
N ALA A 81 2.66 11.84 -21.90
CA ALA A 81 3.06 10.91 -22.96
C ALA A 81 2.95 9.43 -22.56
N VAL A 82 2.71 9.13 -21.28
CA VAL A 82 2.51 7.75 -20.78
C VAL A 82 1.16 7.24 -21.25
N GLU A 83 1.16 6.16 -22.04
CA GLU A 83 -0.05 5.50 -22.55
C GLU A 83 -0.24 4.10 -21.96
N THR A 84 0.85 3.41 -21.60
CA THR A 84 0.84 2.04 -21.08
C THR A 84 1.54 1.94 -19.73
N LEU A 85 1.31 0.82 -19.02
CA LEU A 85 2.05 0.52 -17.79
C LEU A 85 3.55 0.36 -18.04
N ASP A 86 3.94 -0.17 -19.20
CA ASP A 86 5.37 -0.32 -19.57
C ASP A 86 6.03 1.05 -19.75
N ASP A 87 5.35 2.01 -20.38
CA ASP A 87 5.84 3.40 -20.48
C ASP A 87 6.03 4.02 -19.10
N LEU A 88 5.03 3.83 -18.22
CA LEU A 88 5.11 4.31 -16.84
C LEU A 88 6.30 3.72 -16.10
N GLN A 89 6.47 2.39 -16.17
CA GLN A 89 7.58 1.72 -15.48
C GLN A 89 8.93 2.14 -16.05
N ALA A 90 9.06 2.32 -17.37
CA ALA A 90 10.28 2.80 -17.99
C ALA A 90 10.63 4.24 -17.53
N LEU A 91 9.63 5.13 -17.49
CA LEU A 91 9.78 6.51 -17.02
C LEU A 91 10.23 6.54 -15.56
N LEU A 92 9.55 5.80 -14.69
CA LEU A 92 9.86 5.75 -13.25
C LEU A 92 11.23 5.10 -12.98
N ALA A 93 11.61 4.08 -13.77
CA ALA A 93 12.90 3.42 -13.66
C ALA A 93 14.09 4.31 -14.09
N ALA A 94 13.84 5.28 -14.97
CA ALA A 94 14.86 6.23 -15.42
C ALA A 94 15.25 7.23 -14.32
N ASP A 95 14.33 7.57 -13.41
CA ASP A 95 14.61 8.49 -12.30
C ASP A 95 15.27 7.78 -11.11
N LYS A 96 16.59 7.63 -11.19
CA LYS A 96 17.39 6.99 -10.12
C LYS A 96 17.45 7.81 -8.82
N ARG A 97 17.03 9.07 -8.86
CA ARG A 97 17.13 10.00 -7.73
C ARG A 97 15.81 10.27 -7.03
N LEU A 98 14.71 9.70 -7.50
CA LEU A 98 13.35 9.97 -7.02
C LEU A 98 13.25 9.99 -5.48
N VAL A 99 13.75 8.94 -4.80
CA VAL A 99 13.70 8.85 -3.33
C VAL A 99 14.64 9.85 -2.67
N ASP A 100 15.84 10.04 -3.21
CA ASP A 100 16.84 10.93 -2.61
C ASP A 100 16.41 12.41 -2.75
N ASP A 101 15.84 12.78 -3.87
CA ASP A 101 15.27 14.13 -4.10
C ASP A 101 14.02 14.35 -3.23
N PHE A 102 13.19 13.32 -3.02
CA PHE A 102 12.11 13.37 -2.04
C PHE A 102 12.62 13.59 -0.61
N VAL A 103 13.66 12.87 -0.18
CA VAL A 103 14.25 13.03 1.16
C VAL A 103 14.77 14.46 1.35
N ALA A 104 15.45 15.02 0.34
CA ALA A 104 15.89 16.40 0.36
C ALA A 104 14.72 17.39 0.43
N TYR A 105 13.63 17.11 -0.28
CA TYR A 105 12.40 17.90 -0.21
C TYR A 105 11.78 17.85 1.20
N ALA A 106 11.64 16.65 1.77
CA ALA A 106 11.09 16.47 3.12
C ALA A 106 11.90 17.23 4.18
N ALA A 107 13.23 17.23 4.05
CA ALA A 107 14.12 18.00 4.91
C ALA A 107 13.81 19.51 4.84
N ARG A 108 13.60 20.06 3.65
CA ARG A 108 13.20 21.48 3.48
C ARG A 108 11.82 21.79 4.06
N LYS A 109 10.95 20.77 4.19
CA LYS A 109 9.62 20.89 4.83
C LYS A 109 9.67 20.61 6.35
N GLY A 110 10.88 20.49 6.92
CA GLY A 110 11.10 20.35 8.38
C GLY A 110 11.00 18.91 8.89
N VAL A 111 11.16 17.90 8.02
CA VAL A 111 11.32 16.50 8.45
C VAL A 111 12.78 16.12 8.32
N ALA A 112 13.47 16.01 9.44
CA ALA A 112 14.90 15.68 9.48
C ALA A 112 15.15 14.27 8.92
N PRO A 113 16.14 14.08 8.02
CA PRO A 113 16.45 12.78 7.46
C PRO A 113 17.02 11.84 8.54
N ARG A 114 16.43 10.65 8.65
CA ARG A 114 16.84 9.58 9.56
C ARG A 114 17.35 8.43 8.71
N ARG A 115 18.66 8.32 8.51
CA ARG A 115 19.27 7.38 7.55
C ARG A 115 18.81 5.93 7.73
N ALA A 116 18.79 5.43 8.97
CA ALA A 116 18.35 4.06 9.26
C ALA A 116 16.86 3.84 8.93
N ASP A 117 15.98 4.78 9.32
CA ASP A 117 14.56 4.74 9.02
C ASP A 117 14.31 4.79 7.51
N ILE A 118 15.00 5.70 6.80
CA ILE A 118 14.87 5.85 5.34
C ILE A 118 15.32 4.58 4.63
N ALA A 119 16.46 4.00 5.03
CA ALA A 119 16.95 2.75 4.44
C ALA A 119 15.92 1.62 4.60
N ARG A 120 15.34 1.48 5.80
CA ARG A 120 14.34 0.46 6.11
C ARG A 120 13.02 0.69 5.37
N SER A 121 12.51 1.93 5.34
CA SER A 121 11.25 2.25 4.66
C SER A 121 11.40 2.56 3.17
N ARG A 122 12.61 2.45 2.58
CA ARG A 122 12.90 2.90 1.21
C ARG A 122 11.91 2.30 0.20
N ARG A 123 11.63 1.00 0.33
CA ARG A 123 10.70 0.28 -0.55
C ARG A 123 9.27 0.85 -0.47
N LEU A 124 8.79 1.14 0.74
CA LEU A 124 7.46 1.73 0.94
C LEU A 124 7.38 3.17 0.42
N ILE A 125 8.41 3.99 0.69
CA ILE A 125 8.51 5.36 0.22
C ILE A 125 8.49 5.37 -1.32
N GLU A 126 9.34 4.56 -1.95
CA GLU A 126 9.45 4.46 -3.40
C GLU A 126 8.14 4.01 -4.05
N ALA A 127 7.50 2.97 -3.50
CA ALA A 127 6.21 2.47 -4.00
C ALA A 127 5.12 3.54 -3.93
N GLN A 128 5.01 4.27 -2.82
CA GLN A 128 4.03 5.34 -2.69
C GLN A 128 4.33 6.53 -3.61
N LEU A 129 5.58 6.93 -3.76
CA LEU A 129 5.96 7.98 -4.71
C LEU A 129 5.55 7.59 -6.13
N LYS A 130 5.94 6.39 -6.58
CA LYS A 130 5.62 5.85 -7.90
C LYS A 130 4.11 5.74 -8.11
N ALA A 131 3.36 5.27 -7.10
CA ALA A 131 1.93 5.16 -7.16
C ALA A 131 1.24 6.52 -7.38
N TYR A 132 1.56 7.52 -6.56
CA TYR A 132 0.99 8.85 -6.72
C TYR A 132 1.44 9.56 -8.01
N ILE A 133 2.67 9.34 -8.47
CA ILE A 133 3.12 9.83 -9.77
C ILE A 133 2.34 9.14 -10.90
N GLY A 134 2.18 7.81 -10.83
CA GLY A 134 1.40 7.03 -11.80
C GLY A 134 -0.06 7.49 -11.90
N ARG A 135 -0.67 7.88 -10.78
CA ARG A 135 -2.03 8.46 -10.75
C ARG A 135 -2.14 9.78 -11.52
N ASN A 136 -1.04 10.53 -11.63
CA ASN A 136 -0.98 11.78 -12.39
C ASN A 136 -0.69 11.59 -13.89
N THR A 137 -0.79 10.37 -14.40
CA THR A 137 -0.78 10.03 -15.85
C THR A 137 -2.21 9.74 -16.33
N ARG A 138 -2.35 9.44 -17.62
CA ARG A 138 -3.64 8.98 -18.19
C ARG A 138 -4.09 7.61 -17.67
N LEU A 139 -3.20 6.87 -16.99
CA LEU A 139 -3.52 5.57 -16.39
C LEU A 139 -4.28 5.70 -15.08
N GLU A 140 -4.27 6.89 -14.45
CA GLU A 140 -5.01 7.18 -13.22
C GLU A 140 -4.83 6.10 -12.13
N ASP A 141 -5.92 5.50 -11.68
CA ASP A 141 -5.89 4.43 -10.66
C ASP A 141 -5.14 3.18 -11.10
N THR A 142 -5.12 2.85 -12.39
CA THR A 142 -4.31 1.73 -12.91
C THR A 142 -2.83 1.99 -12.65
N GLY A 143 -2.34 3.21 -12.93
CA GLY A 143 -0.96 3.61 -12.66
C GLY A 143 -0.64 3.63 -11.16
N PHE A 144 -1.61 3.99 -10.32
CA PHE A 144 -1.46 3.95 -8.86
C PHE A 144 -1.33 2.51 -8.35
N TYR A 145 -2.30 1.68 -8.64
CA TYR A 145 -2.37 0.33 -8.08
C TYR A 145 -1.26 -0.59 -8.57
N ALA A 146 -0.80 -0.43 -9.81
CA ALA A 146 0.35 -1.18 -10.34
C ALA A 146 1.63 -0.99 -9.50
N ASN A 147 1.77 0.15 -8.82
CA ASN A 147 2.94 0.46 -8.00
C ASN A 147 2.74 0.19 -6.50
N ILE A 148 1.48 0.12 -6.03
CA ILE A 148 1.19 -0.11 -4.60
C ILE A 148 1.00 -1.61 -4.30
N TYR A 149 0.36 -2.39 -5.17
CA TYR A 149 0.10 -3.82 -4.94
C TYR A 149 1.35 -4.65 -4.64
N PRO A 150 2.52 -4.44 -5.28
CA PRO A 150 3.72 -5.22 -4.96
C PRO A 150 4.25 -5.06 -3.54
N VAL A 151 3.80 -4.03 -2.81
CA VAL A 151 4.19 -3.80 -1.41
C VAL A 151 3.06 -4.07 -0.41
N ASP A 152 1.88 -4.45 -0.88
CA ASP A 152 0.74 -4.86 -0.06
C ASP A 152 0.77 -6.38 0.13
N ASN A 153 1.14 -6.83 1.34
CA ASN A 153 1.29 -8.25 1.63
C ASN A 153 -0.04 -9.02 1.56
N VAL A 154 -1.18 -8.35 1.75
CA VAL A 154 -2.50 -8.98 1.65
C VAL A 154 -2.81 -9.27 0.18
N ILE A 155 -2.57 -8.31 -0.71
CA ILE A 155 -2.76 -8.48 -2.16
C ILE A 155 -1.79 -9.53 -2.71
N VAL A 156 -0.50 -9.47 -2.35
CA VAL A 156 0.50 -10.47 -2.76
C VAL A 156 0.06 -11.87 -2.36
N ARG A 157 -0.39 -12.05 -1.11
CA ARG A 157 -0.84 -13.36 -0.62
C ARG A 157 -2.12 -13.85 -1.33
N ALA A 158 -3.05 -12.95 -1.63
CA ALA A 158 -4.26 -13.30 -2.37
C ALA A 158 -3.92 -13.80 -3.79
N ILE A 159 -3.00 -13.12 -4.49
CA ILE A 159 -2.55 -13.52 -5.84
C ILE A 159 -1.87 -14.90 -5.79
N GLU A 160 -1.01 -15.17 -4.81
CA GLU A 160 -0.36 -16.47 -4.64
C GLU A 160 -1.38 -17.62 -4.51
N ILE A 161 -2.42 -17.42 -3.68
CA ILE A 161 -3.45 -18.44 -3.45
C ILE A 161 -4.24 -18.70 -4.73
N LEU A 162 -4.69 -17.62 -5.41
CA LEU A 162 -5.47 -17.76 -6.65
C LEU A 162 -4.68 -18.46 -7.75
N ASN A 163 -3.39 -18.16 -7.89
CA ASN A 163 -2.54 -18.81 -8.88
C ASN A 163 -2.32 -20.31 -8.58
N ASN A 164 -2.19 -20.68 -7.30
CA ASN A 164 -2.01 -22.07 -6.89
C ASN A 164 -3.30 -22.90 -7.11
N THR A 165 -4.47 -22.31 -6.87
CA THR A 165 -5.77 -22.99 -7.07
C THR A 165 -6.06 -23.27 -8.55
N GLN A 166 -5.50 -22.47 -9.48
CA GLN A 166 -5.66 -22.70 -10.94
C GLN A 166 -4.75 -23.82 -11.48
N GLN A 167 -3.80 -24.33 -10.70
CA GLN A 167 -2.90 -25.43 -11.13
C GLN A 167 -3.44 -26.81 -10.73
N ASP A 168 -4.48 -26.87 -9.89
CA ASP A 168 -5.06 -28.11 -9.38
C ASP A 168 -6.35 -28.53 -10.12
N ASP A 169 -6.82 -27.77 -11.11
CA ASP A 169 -7.93 -28.04 -12.01
C ASP A 169 -7.42 -28.47 -13.42
#